data_94fb347969160f940ab6c219d7487e68
#
_entry.id   94fb347969160f940ab6c219d7487e68
#
_cell.length_a   1.000
_cell.length_b   1.000
_cell.length_c   1.000
_cell.angle_alpha   90.00
_cell.angle_beta   90.00
_cell.angle_gamma   90.00
#
_symmetry.space_group_name_H-M   'P 1'
#
loop_
_entity.id
_entity.type
_entity.pdbx_description
1 polymer ?
#
loop_
_entity_poly.entity_id
_entity_poly.type
_entity_poly.pdbx_seq_one_letter_code
_entity_poly.pdbx_strand_id
1 'polypeptide(L)'
;TEEVSCMFFASNGIMWVGTNAGVKSYDGYVAKTYKSSAYQPGILPNNTIRSIAEDHQDNLWLGTRNGLVRMNKRTGRFKSFFLPEESQRIIYTLYVSKDGTLWVGTDGGLSYFNPKTERFHTYTPQNTWLIDENGHKQKISRYSVKAIVEDQNGDLLIGTWSSGLMRFKRGTNIMYRYPSFNATNSAYSLFFDKHRRLWVGTWGYGVVRLDNPGNVRQPGAHQYPYSASHFDTFYKIVHDPVTKTLWACTREGVCYLEEDIPNAEWKGYSSIGNNPLNFNNDIATDGQGNIWLCTQNNGILQVNTQPSIFKLWNLDKSHTQLTINYIYSILTTD
;
A
#
# COMPACT_ATOMS: atom_id res chain seq x y z
N THR A 1 8.39 -20.37 -7.27
CA THR A 1 8.88 -18.99 -7.11
C THR A 1 8.14 -18.33 -5.97
N GLU A 2 8.87 -17.61 -5.10
CA GLU A 2 8.29 -16.89 -3.97
C GLU A 2 7.69 -15.58 -4.49
N GLU A 3 6.40 -15.41 -4.29
CA GLU A 3 5.67 -14.21 -4.70
C GLU A 3 5.73 -13.15 -3.60
N VAL A 4 6.14 -11.93 -3.95
CA VAL A 4 6.15 -10.78 -3.05
C VAL A 4 4.79 -10.11 -3.09
N SER A 5 4.17 -9.93 -1.91
CA SER A 5 2.80 -9.41 -1.78
C SER A 5 2.76 -7.97 -1.27
N CYS A 6 3.64 -7.62 -0.34
CA CYS A 6 3.68 -6.30 0.27
C CYS A 6 5.06 -5.97 0.84
N MET A 7 5.29 -4.69 1.08
CA MET A 7 6.54 -4.17 1.60
C MET A 7 6.29 -3.03 2.58
N PHE A 8 7.13 -2.92 3.60
CA PHE A 8 7.04 -1.89 4.62
C PHE A 8 8.42 -1.49 5.14
N PHE A 9 8.70 -0.19 5.19
CA PHE A 9 9.89 0.34 5.84
C PHE A 9 9.54 0.69 7.29
N ALA A 10 10.13 -0.04 8.22
CA ALA A 10 9.93 0.19 9.65
C ALA A 10 10.71 1.43 10.11
N SER A 11 10.29 2.02 11.23
CA SER A 11 10.88 3.24 11.81
C SER A 11 12.39 3.11 12.13
N ASN A 12 12.88 1.88 12.31
CA ASN A 12 14.30 1.57 12.53
C ASN A 12 15.11 1.36 11.23
N GLY A 13 14.53 1.66 10.06
CA GLY A 13 15.18 1.53 8.74
C GLY A 13 15.19 0.11 8.15
N ILE A 14 14.68 -0.90 8.86
CA ILE A 14 14.58 -2.25 8.33
C ILE A 14 13.42 -2.35 7.34
N MET A 15 13.70 -2.86 6.15
CA MET A 15 12.67 -3.22 5.18
C MET A 15 12.07 -4.59 5.50
N TRP A 16 10.76 -4.64 5.60
CA TRP A 16 9.99 -5.86 5.79
C TRP A 16 9.22 -6.21 4.52
N VAL A 17 9.29 -7.46 4.14
CA VAL A 17 8.73 -7.98 2.88
C VAL A 17 7.82 -9.15 3.18
N GLY A 18 6.55 -8.97 2.89
CA GLY A 18 5.55 -10.04 2.97
C GLY A 18 5.51 -10.86 1.68
N THR A 19 5.51 -12.17 1.82
CA THR A 19 5.47 -13.11 0.70
C THR A 19 4.40 -14.18 0.90
N ASN A 20 4.23 -15.06 -0.08
CA ASN A 20 3.41 -16.27 0.06
C ASN A 20 4.10 -17.38 0.90
N ALA A 21 5.36 -17.18 1.28
CA ALA A 21 6.18 -18.16 2.01
C ALA A 21 6.74 -17.61 3.34
N GLY A 22 6.14 -16.57 3.90
CA GLY A 22 6.52 -15.95 5.16
C GLY A 22 6.81 -14.46 5.03
N VAL A 23 7.38 -13.87 6.09
CA VAL A 23 7.86 -12.50 6.11
C VAL A 23 9.38 -12.48 6.16
N LYS A 24 9.98 -11.54 5.44
CA LYS A 24 11.43 -11.31 5.44
C LYS A 24 11.75 -9.93 5.98
N SER A 25 12.85 -9.81 6.70
CA SER A 25 13.46 -8.53 7.05
C SER A 25 14.77 -8.35 6.30
N TYR A 26 15.07 -7.12 5.89
CA TYR A 26 16.31 -6.76 5.23
C TYR A 26 16.83 -5.45 5.82
N ASP A 27 18.06 -5.47 6.33
CA ASP A 27 18.73 -4.34 6.98
C ASP A 27 19.75 -3.59 6.08
N GLY A 28 19.73 -3.92 4.79
CA GLY A 28 20.70 -3.43 3.82
C GLY A 28 21.85 -4.41 3.55
N TYR A 29 22.06 -5.42 4.41
CA TYR A 29 23.13 -6.38 4.31
C TYR A 29 22.64 -7.83 4.35
N VAL A 30 21.75 -8.15 5.29
CA VAL A 30 21.30 -9.51 5.56
C VAL A 30 19.78 -9.62 5.47
N ALA A 31 19.32 -10.64 4.75
CA ALA A 31 17.91 -10.99 4.73
C ALA A 31 17.64 -12.16 5.71
N LYS A 32 16.67 -11.97 6.61
CA LYS A 32 16.18 -13.01 7.53
C LYS A 32 14.75 -13.39 7.16
N THR A 33 14.44 -14.68 7.17
CA THR A 33 13.10 -15.19 6.86
C THR A 33 12.44 -15.75 8.11
N TYR A 34 11.18 -15.37 8.33
CA TYR A 34 10.32 -15.85 9.40
C TYR A 34 9.12 -16.54 8.76
N LYS A 35 8.99 -17.85 9.02
CA LYS A 35 7.90 -18.68 8.48
C LYS A 35 7.58 -19.83 9.43
N SER A 36 6.34 -20.29 9.45
CA SER A 36 6.00 -21.56 10.07
C SER A 36 6.44 -22.72 9.19
N SER A 37 7.02 -23.71 9.80
CA SER A 37 7.47 -24.96 9.16
C SER A 37 7.24 -26.14 10.08
N ALA A 38 7.47 -27.36 9.60
CA ALA A 38 7.45 -28.57 10.44
C ALA A 38 8.45 -28.50 11.61
N TYR A 39 9.57 -27.79 11.43
CA TYR A 39 10.62 -27.62 12.46
C TYR A 39 10.36 -26.44 13.40
N GLN A 40 9.58 -25.45 12.96
CA GLN A 40 9.20 -24.26 13.74
C GLN A 40 7.71 -24.00 13.57
N PRO A 41 6.84 -24.83 14.16
CA PRO A 41 5.41 -24.64 14.08
C PRO A 41 4.97 -23.42 14.92
N GLY A 42 3.95 -22.70 14.45
CA GLY A 42 3.27 -21.69 15.25
C GLY A 42 3.88 -20.29 15.25
N ILE A 43 4.95 -20.00 14.50
CA ILE A 43 5.45 -18.63 14.32
C ILE A 43 4.39 -17.77 13.61
N LEU A 44 3.86 -18.26 12.51
CA LEU A 44 2.79 -17.63 11.75
C LEU A 44 1.59 -18.58 11.63
N PRO A 45 0.36 -18.11 11.72
CA PRO A 45 -0.83 -18.94 11.51
C PRO A 45 -1.04 -19.30 10.03
N ASN A 46 -0.46 -18.49 9.15
CA ASN A 46 -0.38 -18.72 7.72
C ASN A 46 0.83 -17.98 7.15
N ASN A 47 1.57 -18.60 6.25
CA ASN A 47 2.78 -18.02 5.67
C ASN A 47 2.50 -16.96 4.58
N THR A 48 1.27 -16.83 4.10
CA THR A 48 0.93 -15.78 3.14
C THR A 48 0.65 -14.47 3.86
N ILE A 49 1.60 -13.54 3.77
CA ILE A 49 1.51 -12.20 4.34
C ILE A 49 0.91 -11.27 3.30
N ARG A 50 -0.07 -10.47 3.68
CA ARG A 50 -0.77 -9.55 2.78
C ARG A 50 -0.62 -8.08 3.14
N SER A 51 -0.34 -7.79 4.40
CA SER A 51 -0.16 -6.42 4.88
C SER A 51 0.76 -6.39 6.09
N ILE A 52 1.48 -5.28 6.21
CA ILE A 52 2.42 -5.03 7.30
C ILE A 52 2.18 -3.61 7.80
N ALA A 53 2.14 -3.43 9.12
CA ALA A 53 2.07 -2.13 9.77
C ALA A 53 2.92 -2.13 11.05
N GLU A 54 3.31 -0.95 11.50
CA GLU A 54 4.05 -0.74 12.74
C GLU A 54 3.21 0.09 13.69
N ASP A 55 3.15 -0.30 14.97
CA ASP A 55 2.48 0.49 15.99
C ASP A 55 3.46 1.42 16.74
N HIS A 56 2.90 2.31 17.57
CA HIS A 56 3.68 3.25 18.39
C HIS A 56 4.43 2.60 19.57
N GLN A 57 4.33 1.27 19.71
CA GLN A 57 4.93 0.47 20.79
C GLN A 57 6.02 -0.48 20.28
N ASP A 58 6.58 -0.20 19.11
CA ASP A 58 7.60 -1.02 18.45
C ASP A 58 7.16 -2.46 18.10
N ASN A 59 5.87 -2.69 17.92
CA ASN A 59 5.40 -3.95 17.36
C ASN A 59 5.19 -3.82 15.86
N LEU A 60 5.56 -4.89 15.17
CA LEU A 60 5.19 -5.10 13.79
C LEU A 60 3.94 -5.96 13.75
N TRP A 61 2.96 -5.54 12.98
CA TRP A 61 1.71 -6.25 12.77
C TRP A 61 1.67 -6.82 11.36
N LEU A 62 1.36 -8.11 11.26
CA LEU A 62 1.30 -8.83 9.99
C LEU A 62 -0.12 -9.33 9.76
N GLY A 63 -0.74 -8.88 8.69
CA GLY A 63 -2.00 -9.42 8.21
C GLY A 63 -1.75 -10.63 7.31
N THR A 64 -2.31 -11.77 7.67
CA THR A 64 -2.13 -13.02 6.93
C THR A 64 -3.42 -13.50 6.27
N ARG A 65 -3.37 -14.58 5.52
CA ARG A 65 -4.58 -15.26 5.02
C ARG A 65 -5.38 -15.97 6.12
N ASN A 66 -4.85 -16.06 7.34
CA ASN A 66 -5.55 -16.72 8.45
C ASN A 66 -5.24 -16.06 9.80
N GLY A 67 -5.54 -14.77 9.90
CA GLY A 67 -5.43 -14.04 11.16
C GLY A 67 -4.34 -12.97 11.19
N LEU A 68 -4.25 -12.32 12.35
CA LEU A 68 -3.34 -11.23 12.67
C LEU A 68 -2.18 -11.74 13.50
N VAL A 69 -0.97 -11.24 13.22
CA VAL A 69 0.22 -11.57 14.00
C VAL A 69 0.84 -10.29 14.53
N ARG A 70 1.19 -10.28 15.80
CA ARG A 70 2.05 -9.29 16.41
C ARG A 70 3.46 -9.85 16.55
N MET A 71 4.44 -9.16 16.03
CA MET A 71 5.85 -9.40 16.28
C MET A 71 6.40 -8.25 17.11
N ASN A 72 6.96 -8.53 18.27
CA ASN A 72 7.67 -7.55 19.04
C ASN A 72 9.10 -7.42 18.47
N LYS A 73 9.44 -6.27 17.90
CA LYS A 73 10.72 -6.03 17.22
C LYS A 73 11.94 -6.17 18.15
N ARG A 74 11.77 -5.86 19.43
CA ARG A 74 12.85 -5.92 20.43
C ARG A 74 13.16 -7.34 20.85
N THR A 75 12.14 -8.19 21.06
CA THR A 75 12.31 -9.55 21.57
C THR A 75 12.26 -10.63 20.50
N GLY A 76 11.83 -10.29 19.29
CA GLY A 76 11.61 -11.22 18.20
C GLY A 76 10.45 -12.21 18.43
N ARG A 77 9.60 -11.98 19.44
CA ARG A 77 8.50 -12.89 19.77
C ARG A 77 7.29 -12.62 18.92
N PHE A 78 6.66 -13.69 18.46
CA PHE A 78 5.43 -13.68 17.67
C PHE A 78 4.22 -14.08 18.53
N LYS A 79 3.07 -13.46 18.30
CA LYS A 79 1.78 -13.86 18.87
C LYS A 79 0.68 -13.70 17.83
N SER A 80 -0.13 -14.75 17.66
CA SER A 80 -1.22 -14.78 16.68
C SER A 80 -2.57 -14.51 17.33
N PHE A 81 -3.45 -13.83 16.58
CA PHE A 81 -4.81 -13.49 16.97
C PHE A 81 -5.76 -13.82 15.83
N PHE A 82 -6.94 -14.36 16.17
CA PHE A 82 -7.90 -14.81 15.17
C PHE A 82 -9.21 -14.06 15.33
N LEU A 83 -9.75 -13.60 14.20
CA LEU A 83 -11.12 -13.12 14.16
C LEU A 83 -12.09 -14.33 14.24
N PRO A 84 -13.26 -14.15 14.89
CA PRO A 84 -14.19 -15.25 15.10
C PRO A 84 -14.69 -15.90 13.80
N GLU A 85 -15.10 -15.05 12.86
CA GLU A 85 -15.67 -15.50 11.59
C GLU A 85 -14.56 -15.85 10.58
N GLU A 86 -14.70 -16.96 9.89
CA GLU A 86 -13.71 -17.42 8.91
C GLU A 86 -13.51 -16.42 7.77
N SER A 87 -14.58 -15.79 7.28
CA SER A 87 -14.52 -14.75 6.26
C SER A 87 -13.73 -13.51 6.68
N GLN A 88 -13.55 -13.30 7.99
CA GLN A 88 -12.80 -12.18 8.54
C GLN A 88 -11.32 -12.50 8.77
N ARG A 89 -10.91 -13.75 8.61
CA ARG A 89 -9.53 -14.18 8.88
C ARG A 89 -8.57 -13.78 7.79
N ILE A 90 -9.03 -13.52 6.57
CA ILE A 90 -8.21 -13.00 5.48
C ILE A 90 -8.07 -11.49 5.67
N ILE A 91 -6.87 -11.06 6.07
CA ILE A 91 -6.57 -9.65 6.31
C ILE A 91 -5.90 -9.07 5.09
N TYR A 92 -6.53 -8.06 4.48
CA TYR A 92 -6.02 -7.40 3.28
C TYR A 92 -5.21 -6.15 3.59
N THR A 93 -5.59 -5.42 4.63
CA THR A 93 -4.93 -4.17 4.99
C THR A 93 -4.90 -3.96 6.49
N LEU A 94 -3.84 -3.34 6.96
CA LEU A 94 -3.65 -2.88 8.33
C LEU A 94 -3.39 -1.38 8.33
N TYR A 95 -3.95 -0.67 9.29
CA TYR A 95 -3.74 0.74 9.46
C TYR A 95 -3.65 1.08 10.95
N VAL A 96 -2.59 1.74 11.37
CA VAL A 96 -2.44 2.28 12.73
C VAL A 96 -2.81 3.75 12.69
N SER A 97 -3.90 4.11 13.37
CA SER A 97 -4.36 5.49 13.43
C SER A 97 -3.51 6.32 14.41
N LYS A 98 -3.65 7.65 14.34
CA LYS A 98 -2.86 8.59 15.14
C LYS A 98 -2.96 8.36 16.65
N ASP A 99 -4.09 7.85 17.11
CA ASP A 99 -4.33 7.47 18.51
C ASP A 99 -3.78 6.08 18.88
N GLY A 100 -3.12 5.39 17.95
CA GLY A 100 -2.54 4.08 18.16
C GLY A 100 -3.51 2.91 17.97
N THR A 101 -4.75 3.15 17.55
CA THR A 101 -5.70 2.07 17.27
C THR A 101 -5.28 1.31 16.01
N LEU A 102 -5.16 -0.02 16.13
CA LEU A 102 -4.91 -0.89 14.97
C LEU A 102 -6.22 -1.25 14.29
N TRP A 103 -6.39 -0.78 13.07
CA TRP A 103 -7.51 -1.09 12.19
C TRP A 103 -7.16 -2.23 11.25
N VAL A 104 -8.12 -3.11 11.03
CA VAL A 104 -7.95 -4.36 10.28
C VAL A 104 -9.03 -4.46 9.22
N GLY A 105 -8.61 -4.42 7.97
CA GLY A 105 -9.49 -4.61 6.81
C GLY A 105 -9.49 -6.06 6.35
N THR A 106 -10.68 -6.65 6.29
CA THR A 106 -10.88 -8.06 5.96
C THR A 106 -11.88 -8.26 4.84
N ASP A 107 -12.07 -9.50 4.41
CA ASP A 107 -13.14 -9.87 3.48
C ASP A 107 -14.54 -9.82 4.11
N GLY A 108 -14.61 -9.82 5.43
CA GLY A 108 -15.85 -9.68 6.20
C GLY A 108 -16.16 -8.28 6.70
N GLY A 109 -15.34 -7.28 6.38
CA GLY A 109 -15.54 -5.88 6.78
C GLY A 109 -14.38 -5.26 7.53
N LEU A 110 -14.68 -4.17 8.23
CA LEU A 110 -13.75 -3.41 9.06
C LEU A 110 -13.77 -3.92 10.50
N SER A 111 -12.59 -4.05 11.09
CA SER A 111 -12.42 -4.34 12.51
C SER A 111 -11.38 -3.41 13.12
N TYR A 112 -11.40 -3.25 14.43
CA TYR A 112 -10.24 -2.78 15.17
C TYR A 112 -9.82 -3.80 16.23
N PHE A 113 -8.53 -3.83 16.52
CA PHE A 113 -7.95 -4.69 17.54
C PHE A 113 -7.66 -3.87 18.81
N ASN A 114 -8.17 -4.34 19.95
CA ASN A 114 -7.87 -3.74 21.24
C ASN A 114 -6.69 -4.48 21.88
N PRO A 115 -5.51 -3.86 21.98
CA PRO A 115 -4.31 -4.53 22.48
C PRO A 115 -4.37 -4.84 23.98
N LYS A 116 -5.21 -4.14 24.77
CA LYS A 116 -5.36 -4.38 26.21
C LYS A 116 -6.18 -5.63 26.51
N THR A 117 -7.27 -5.83 25.76
CA THR A 117 -8.15 -6.99 25.91
C THR A 117 -7.80 -8.12 24.95
N GLU A 118 -6.95 -7.85 23.98
CA GLU A 118 -6.57 -8.74 22.87
C GLU A 118 -7.76 -9.26 22.08
N ARG A 119 -8.79 -8.42 21.93
CA ARG A 119 -10.03 -8.74 21.21
C ARG A 119 -10.25 -7.83 20.04
N PHE A 120 -10.92 -8.39 19.03
CA PHE A 120 -11.42 -7.63 17.89
C PHE A 120 -12.82 -7.10 18.17
N HIS A 121 -13.08 -5.92 17.63
CA HIS A 121 -14.44 -5.42 17.44
C HIS A 121 -14.67 -5.25 15.94
N THR A 122 -15.71 -5.92 15.42
CA THR A 122 -15.97 -5.98 13.98
C THR A 122 -17.25 -5.24 13.62
N TYR A 123 -17.18 -4.42 12.59
CA TYR A 123 -18.30 -3.71 11.99
C TYR A 123 -18.90 -4.55 10.87
N THR A 124 -19.96 -5.26 11.17
CA THR A 124 -20.62 -6.21 10.27
C THR A 124 -21.93 -5.63 9.71
N PRO A 125 -22.52 -6.27 8.68
CA PRO A 125 -23.84 -5.88 8.21
C PRO A 125 -24.95 -5.84 9.29
N GLN A 126 -24.81 -6.64 10.36
CA GLN A 126 -25.80 -6.70 11.44
C GLN A 126 -25.74 -5.47 12.36
N ASN A 127 -24.55 -4.92 12.60
CA ASN A 127 -24.34 -3.81 13.55
C ASN A 127 -23.98 -2.47 12.89
N THR A 128 -23.88 -2.40 11.55
CA THR A 128 -23.43 -1.21 10.84
C THR A 128 -24.50 -0.69 9.88
N TRP A 129 -24.62 0.63 9.84
CA TRP A 129 -25.53 1.33 8.94
C TRP A 129 -24.76 2.04 7.84
N LEU A 130 -25.30 2.02 6.63
CA LEU A 130 -24.84 2.78 5.49
C LEU A 130 -25.81 3.94 5.23
N ILE A 131 -25.28 5.14 5.11
CA ILE A 131 -25.97 6.29 4.52
C ILE A 131 -25.50 6.38 3.06
N ASP A 132 -26.41 6.18 2.12
CA ASP A 132 -26.09 6.27 0.70
C ASP A 132 -25.96 7.72 0.21
N GLU A 133 -25.65 7.90 -1.06
CA GLU A 133 -25.49 9.19 -1.71
C GLU A 133 -26.75 10.06 -1.68
N ASN A 134 -27.93 9.45 -1.54
CA ASN A 134 -29.22 10.15 -1.44
C ASN A 134 -29.62 10.45 0.01
N GLY A 135 -28.81 9.98 0.97
CA GLY A 135 -29.06 10.13 2.40
C GLY A 135 -29.96 9.07 3.01
N HIS A 136 -30.29 8.02 2.27
CA HIS A 136 -31.09 6.91 2.79
C HIS A 136 -30.25 6.03 3.72
N LYS A 137 -30.81 5.74 4.89
CA LYS A 137 -30.20 4.86 5.87
C LYS A 137 -30.63 3.43 5.65
N GLN A 138 -29.65 2.56 5.38
CA GLN A 138 -29.89 1.12 5.16
C GLN A 138 -28.84 0.27 5.87
N LYS A 139 -29.09 -1.02 5.99
CA LYS A 139 -28.05 -1.94 6.44
C LYS A 139 -26.97 -2.07 5.38
N ILE A 140 -25.71 -2.05 5.79
CA ILE A 140 -24.60 -2.30 4.87
C ILE A 140 -24.67 -3.75 4.38
N SER A 141 -24.39 -3.97 3.10
CA SER A 141 -24.14 -5.32 2.59
C SER A 141 -22.72 -5.78 3.00
N ARG A 142 -22.41 -7.05 2.78
CA ARG A 142 -21.03 -7.54 2.95
C ARG A 142 -20.08 -6.70 2.07
N TYR A 143 -18.96 -6.29 2.64
CA TYR A 143 -17.95 -5.48 1.97
C TYR A 143 -16.55 -5.98 2.35
N SER A 144 -15.67 -6.00 1.36
CA SER A 144 -14.26 -6.38 1.55
C SER A 144 -13.40 -5.13 1.59
N VAL A 145 -12.70 -4.91 2.69
CA VAL A 145 -11.87 -3.71 2.90
C VAL A 145 -10.49 -3.92 2.32
N LYS A 146 -10.08 -3.04 1.40
CA LYS A 146 -8.79 -3.10 0.70
C LYS A 146 -7.81 -2.02 1.13
N ALA A 147 -8.31 -0.85 1.53
CA ALA A 147 -7.48 0.25 1.98
C ALA A 147 -8.17 1.01 3.12
N ILE A 148 -7.37 1.57 4.02
CA ILE A 148 -7.83 2.38 5.15
C ILE A 148 -6.87 3.56 5.30
N VAL A 149 -7.41 4.78 5.43
CA VAL A 149 -6.67 5.97 5.85
C VAL A 149 -7.51 6.80 6.80
N GLU A 150 -6.86 7.57 7.67
CA GLU A 150 -7.50 8.46 8.64
C GLU A 150 -7.49 9.89 8.14
N ASP A 151 -8.63 10.58 8.21
CA ASP A 151 -8.71 12.00 7.91
C ASP A 151 -8.24 12.88 9.09
N GLN A 152 -8.32 14.20 8.91
CA GLN A 152 -7.91 15.15 9.95
C GLN A 152 -8.82 15.15 11.18
N ASN A 153 -10.05 14.68 11.05
CA ASN A 153 -11.05 14.61 12.13
C ASN A 153 -10.99 13.27 12.89
N GLY A 154 -10.11 12.35 12.46
CA GLY A 154 -10.00 11.01 13.01
C GLY A 154 -11.03 10.02 12.45
N ASP A 155 -11.85 10.41 11.45
CA ASP A 155 -12.71 9.48 10.73
C ASP A 155 -11.91 8.67 9.71
N LEU A 156 -12.37 7.46 9.39
CA LEU A 156 -11.67 6.61 8.43
C LEU A 156 -12.30 6.71 7.05
N LEU A 157 -11.44 6.78 6.04
CA LEU A 157 -11.82 6.53 4.66
C LEU A 157 -11.45 5.10 4.31
N ILE A 158 -12.39 4.38 3.74
CA ILE A 158 -12.31 2.94 3.54
C ILE A 158 -12.54 2.63 2.07
N GLY A 159 -11.49 2.12 1.43
CA GLY A 159 -11.56 1.59 0.09
C GLY A 159 -12.02 0.13 0.11
N THR A 160 -13.00 -0.21 -0.71
CA THR A 160 -13.60 -1.55 -0.70
C THR A 160 -13.57 -2.19 -2.08
N TRP A 161 -13.65 -3.51 -2.09
CA TRP A 161 -13.97 -4.28 -3.28
C TRP A 161 -15.49 -4.26 -3.49
N SER A 162 -15.92 -3.85 -4.67
CA SER A 162 -17.32 -3.83 -5.13
C SER A 162 -18.31 -2.95 -4.36
N SER A 163 -17.87 -2.14 -3.39
CA SER A 163 -18.75 -1.23 -2.65
C SER A 163 -18.26 0.22 -2.66
N GLY A 164 -17.21 0.50 -3.45
CA GLY A 164 -16.64 1.83 -3.66
C GLY A 164 -15.88 2.39 -2.46
N LEU A 165 -15.89 3.71 -2.35
CA LEU A 165 -15.27 4.45 -1.26
C LEU A 165 -16.32 4.78 -0.20
N MET A 166 -15.98 4.55 1.08
CA MET A 166 -16.82 4.87 2.21
C MET A 166 -16.08 5.72 3.24
N ARG A 167 -16.80 6.54 3.98
CA ARG A 167 -16.33 7.21 5.18
C ARG A 167 -16.98 6.58 6.41
N PHE A 168 -16.17 6.08 7.32
CA PHE A 168 -16.61 5.57 8.61
C PHE A 168 -16.45 6.66 9.67
N LYS A 169 -17.57 7.10 10.26
CA LYS A 169 -17.55 8.05 11.36
C LYS A 169 -17.21 7.32 12.65
N ARG A 170 -16.01 7.55 13.16
CA ARG A 170 -15.53 6.92 14.38
C ARG A 170 -16.43 7.21 15.58
N GLY A 171 -16.51 6.26 16.50
CA GLY A 171 -17.41 6.34 17.66
C GLY A 171 -18.89 6.10 17.34
N THR A 172 -19.19 5.78 16.08
CA THR A 172 -20.55 5.42 15.64
C THR A 172 -20.52 4.08 14.89
N ASN A 173 -21.68 3.56 14.53
CA ASN A 173 -21.80 2.41 13.64
C ASN A 173 -22.33 2.86 12.27
N ILE A 174 -21.88 4.02 11.79
CA ILE A 174 -22.39 4.64 10.57
C ILE A 174 -21.25 4.81 9.55
N MET A 175 -21.49 4.34 8.34
CA MET A 175 -20.68 4.56 7.15
C MET A 175 -21.45 5.43 6.16
N TYR A 176 -20.74 6.28 5.44
CA TYR A 176 -21.27 7.13 4.38
C TYR A 176 -20.63 6.72 3.06
N ARG A 177 -21.43 6.50 2.01
CA ARG A 177 -20.91 6.22 0.66
C ARG A 177 -20.65 7.50 -0.10
N TYR A 178 -19.55 7.55 -0.81
CA TYR A 178 -19.26 8.65 -1.74
C TYR A 178 -19.99 8.43 -3.07
N PRO A 179 -20.70 9.47 -3.59
CA PRO A 179 -21.48 9.35 -4.83
C PRO A 179 -20.63 9.10 -6.07
N SER A 180 -19.38 9.58 -6.06
CA SER A 180 -18.43 9.36 -7.16
C SER A 180 -17.95 7.91 -7.28
N PHE A 181 -18.30 7.06 -6.31
CA PHE A 181 -17.92 5.65 -6.28
C PHE A 181 -19.18 4.82 -6.05
N ASN A 182 -19.82 4.43 -7.14
CA ASN A 182 -20.96 3.53 -7.06
C ASN A 182 -20.53 2.10 -6.64
N ALA A 183 -21.49 1.22 -6.41
CA ALA A 183 -21.22 -0.13 -5.93
C ALA A 183 -20.39 -1.02 -6.89
N THR A 184 -20.18 -0.59 -8.13
CA THR A 184 -19.37 -1.31 -9.12
C THR A 184 -17.91 -0.92 -9.12
N ASN A 185 -17.55 0.22 -8.50
CA ASN A 185 -16.17 0.72 -8.50
C ASN A 185 -15.44 0.24 -7.25
N SER A 186 -14.36 -0.49 -7.46
CA SER A 186 -13.51 -0.95 -6.36
C SER A 186 -12.40 0.06 -6.09
N ALA A 187 -12.34 0.59 -4.85
CA ALA A 187 -11.26 1.44 -4.38
C ALA A 187 -10.20 0.58 -3.69
N TYR A 188 -9.01 0.52 -4.28
CA TYR A 188 -7.93 -0.36 -3.83
C TYR A 188 -6.87 0.35 -3.02
N SER A 189 -6.62 1.62 -3.35
CA SER A 189 -5.58 2.43 -2.72
C SER A 189 -6.13 3.78 -2.31
N LEU A 190 -5.70 4.25 -1.16
CA LEU A 190 -6.04 5.54 -0.60
C LEU A 190 -4.78 6.25 -0.15
N PHE A 191 -4.60 7.48 -0.57
CA PHE A 191 -3.45 8.30 -0.19
C PHE A 191 -3.86 9.76 -0.04
N PHE A 192 -3.49 10.40 1.09
CA PHE A 192 -3.62 11.84 1.28
C PHE A 192 -2.34 12.56 0.87
N ASP A 193 -2.46 13.52 -0.03
CA ASP A 193 -1.34 14.39 -0.37
C ASP A 193 -1.13 15.52 0.66
N LYS A 194 -0.07 16.32 0.46
CA LYS A 194 0.26 17.48 1.31
C LYS A 194 -0.83 18.56 1.37
N HIS A 195 -1.70 18.61 0.35
CA HIS A 195 -2.85 19.52 0.29
C HIS A 195 -4.12 18.90 0.90
N ARG A 196 -4.00 17.70 1.52
CA ARG A 196 -5.09 16.92 2.10
C ARG A 196 -6.17 16.50 1.10
N ARG A 197 -5.84 16.46 -0.18
CA ARG A 197 -6.66 15.84 -1.20
C ARG A 197 -6.50 14.33 -1.11
N LEU A 198 -7.58 13.59 -1.31
CA LEU A 198 -7.54 12.15 -1.30
C LEU A 198 -7.37 11.61 -2.72
N TRP A 199 -6.33 10.84 -2.92
CA TRP A 199 -6.11 10.09 -4.14
C TRP A 199 -6.59 8.65 -3.96
N VAL A 200 -7.42 8.20 -4.88
CA VAL A 200 -8.06 6.89 -4.85
C VAL A 200 -7.67 6.10 -6.08
N GLY A 201 -6.87 5.07 -5.90
CA GLY A 201 -6.57 4.09 -6.95
C GLY A 201 -7.71 3.10 -7.07
N THR A 202 -8.18 2.85 -8.29
CA THR A 202 -9.34 1.99 -8.52
C THR A 202 -9.00 0.77 -9.36
N TRP A 203 -9.91 -0.19 -9.39
CA TRP A 203 -9.85 -1.32 -10.30
C TRP A 203 -10.66 -1.00 -11.56
N GLY A 204 -9.95 -0.83 -12.68
CA GLY A 204 -10.56 -0.61 -13.99
C GLY A 204 -11.07 0.82 -14.27
N TYR A 205 -10.77 1.80 -13.39
CA TYR A 205 -11.25 3.17 -13.51
C TYR A 205 -10.15 4.25 -13.38
N GLY A 206 -8.88 3.83 -13.35
CA GLY A 206 -7.77 4.75 -13.14
C GLY A 206 -7.70 5.30 -11.73
N VAL A 207 -7.39 6.58 -11.62
CA VAL A 207 -7.25 7.29 -10.35
C VAL A 207 -8.31 8.39 -10.24
N VAL A 208 -8.91 8.51 -9.06
CA VAL A 208 -9.81 9.62 -8.72
C VAL A 208 -9.18 10.44 -7.60
N ARG A 209 -9.11 11.76 -7.78
CA ARG A 209 -8.72 12.70 -6.74
C ARG A 209 -9.94 13.38 -6.17
N LEU A 210 -10.08 13.42 -4.86
CA LEU A 210 -11.11 14.18 -4.15
C LEU A 210 -10.46 15.40 -3.50
N ASP A 211 -10.90 16.59 -3.87
CA ASP A 211 -10.33 17.85 -3.36
C ASP A 211 -10.86 18.19 -1.96
N ASN A 212 -12.07 17.75 -1.65
CA ASN A 212 -12.69 17.94 -0.34
C ASN A 212 -13.29 16.61 0.19
N PRO A 213 -12.47 15.65 0.57
CA PRO A 213 -12.94 14.33 1.03
C PRO A 213 -13.74 14.40 2.33
N GLY A 214 -13.67 15.49 3.08
CA GLY A 214 -14.51 15.74 4.26
C GLY A 214 -15.99 15.92 3.93
N ASN A 215 -16.32 16.42 2.75
CA ASN A 215 -17.68 16.57 2.27
C ASN A 215 -18.09 15.38 1.40
N VAL A 216 -18.72 14.38 2.02
CA VAL A 216 -19.11 13.14 1.31
C VAL A 216 -20.04 13.39 0.12
N ARG A 217 -20.93 14.38 0.22
CA ARG A 217 -21.92 14.68 -0.84
C ARG A 217 -21.35 15.44 -2.02
N GLN A 218 -20.35 16.30 -1.77
CA GLN A 218 -19.69 17.13 -2.78
C GLN A 218 -18.17 17.09 -2.58
N PRO A 219 -17.53 15.95 -2.83
CA PRO A 219 -16.12 15.78 -2.54
C PRO A 219 -15.19 16.48 -3.53
N GLY A 220 -15.70 17.09 -4.62
CA GLY A 220 -14.87 17.69 -5.65
C GLY A 220 -14.03 16.63 -6.38
N ALA A 221 -14.69 15.67 -7.02
CA ALA A 221 -14.02 14.54 -7.65
C ALA A 221 -13.45 14.92 -9.02
N HIS A 222 -12.16 14.63 -9.22
CA HIS A 222 -11.46 14.69 -10.50
C HIS A 222 -11.01 13.30 -10.91
N GLN A 223 -11.49 12.82 -12.03
CA GLN A 223 -11.05 11.54 -12.58
C GLN A 223 -9.85 11.77 -13.50
N TYR A 224 -8.80 11.02 -13.27
CA TYR A 224 -7.69 10.88 -14.16
C TYR A 224 -7.91 9.59 -14.97
N PRO A 225 -8.41 9.73 -16.22
CA PRO A 225 -8.62 8.54 -17.04
C PRO A 225 -7.27 7.88 -17.28
N TYR A 226 -7.29 6.56 -17.35
CA TYR A 226 -6.12 5.87 -17.87
C TYR A 226 -5.89 6.35 -19.31
N SER A 227 -4.68 6.73 -19.62
CA SER A 227 -4.31 6.99 -21.00
C SER A 227 -4.47 5.69 -21.79
N ALA A 228 -4.62 5.76 -23.12
CA ALA A 228 -4.75 4.60 -24.02
C ALA A 228 -3.65 3.51 -23.90
N SER A 229 -2.78 3.63 -22.92
CA SER A 229 -1.63 2.80 -22.60
C SER A 229 -1.88 1.68 -21.58
N HIS A 230 -3.12 1.31 -21.26
CA HIS A 230 -3.47 0.09 -20.51
C HIS A 230 -3.35 0.12 -18.97
N PHE A 231 -3.05 1.27 -18.34
CA PHE A 231 -2.97 1.38 -16.88
C PHE A 231 -4.34 1.70 -16.26
N ASP A 232 -5.18 0.70 -16.08
CA ASP A 232 -6.54 0.88 -15.57
C ASP A 232 -6.71 0.50 -14.09
N THR A 233 -5.83 -0.37 -13.58
CA THR A 233 -5.92 -0.92 -12.22
C THR A 233 -4.76 -0.47 -11.36
N PHE A 234 -5.06 0.36 -10.37
CA PHE A 234 -4.10 0.98 -9.45
C PHE A 234 -4.16 0.30 -8.09
N TYR A 235 -3.13 -0.46 -7.73
CA TYR A 235 -3.09 -1.21 -6.48
C TYR A 235 -2.64 -0.39 -5.28
N LYS A 236 -1.69 0.52 -5.48
CA LYS A 236 -1.20 1.39 -4.42
C LYS A 236 -0.57 2.67 -4.98
N ILE A 237 -0.78 3.78 -4.26
CA ILE A 237 -0.22 5.09 -4.56
C ILE A 237 0.68 5.49 -3.38
N VAL A 238 1.87 6.01 -3.67
CA VAL A 238 2.80 6.55 -2.69
C VAL A 238 3.34 7.90 -3.16
N HIS A 239 3.83 8.71 -2.24
CA HIS A 239 4.45 10.00 -2.53
C HIS A 239 5.97 9.90 -2.34
N ASP A 240 6.73 10.31 -3.34
CA ASP A 240 8.16 10.54 -3.22
C ASP A 240 8.41 12.00 -2.80
N PRO A 241 8.86 12.25 -1.56
CA PRO A 241 9.06 13.60 -1.08
C PRO A 241 10.27 14.30 -1.73
N VAL A 242 11.20 13.56 -2.32
CA VAL A 242 12.42 14.08 -2.93
C VAL A 242 12.12 14.70 -4.29
N THR A 243 11.43 13.97 -5.15
CA THR A 243 11.05 14.46 -6.50
C THR A 243 9.70 15.15 -6.54
N LYS A 244 8.93 15.12 -5.43
CA LYS A 244 7.57 15.67 -5.31
C LYS A 244 6.62 15.04 -6.34
N THR A 245 6.73 13.74 -6.51
CA THR A 245 5.93 12.95 -7.44
C THR A 245 5.08 11.92 -6.72
N LEU A 246 3.90 11.68 -7.23
CA LEU A 246 3.10 10.53 -6.87
C LEU A 246 3.51 9.35 -7.76
N TRP A 247 3.73 8.20 -7.14
CA TRP A 247 4.01 6.95 -7.83
C TRP A 247 2.92 5.94 -7.54
N ALA A 248 2.59 5.14 -8.53
CA ALA A 248 1.57 4.11 -8.37
C ALA A 248 1.99 2.80 -9.04
N CYS A 249 1.79 1.68 -8.35
CA CYS A 249 1.90 0.38 -8.98
C CYS A 249 0.55 -0.04 -9.57
N THR A 250 0.62 -0.65 -10.75
CA THR A 250 -0.53 -1.11 -11.50
C THR A 250 -0.35 -2.55 -11.94
N ARG A 251 -1.40 -3.13 -12.51
CA ARG A 251 -1.33 -4.49 -13.08
C ARG A 251 -0.31 -4.58 -14.22
N GLU A 252 -0.21 -3.54 -15.04
CA GLU A 252 0.60 -3.53 -16.26
C GLU A 252 1.95 -2.84 -16.11
N GLY A 253 2.22 -2.18 -14.98
CA GLY A 253 3.45 -1.42 -14.80
C GLY A 253 3.46 -0.51 -13.60
N VAL A 254 4.24 0.56 -13.70
CA VAL A 254 4.34 1.63 -12.71
C VAL A 254 4.04 2.97 -13.38
N CYS A 255 3.29 3.82 -12.69
CA CYS A 255 2.95 5.15 -13.16
C CYS A 255 3.45 6.21 -12.19
N TYR A 256 3.70 7.42 -12.69
CA TYR A 256 4.00 8.59 -11.88
C TYR A 256 3.27 9.83 -12.36
N LEU A 257 3.05 10.76 -11.44
CA LEU A 257 2.44 12.06 -11.66
C LEU A 257 3.26 13.13 -10.94
N GLU A 258 3.60 14.21 -11.63
CA GLU A 258 4.22 15.39 -11.02
C GLU A 258 3.14 16.23 -10.32
N GLU A 259 3.22 16.32 -8.99
CA GLU A 259 2.10 16.75 -8.14
C GLU A 259 1.67 18.21 -8.35
N ASP A 260 2.61 19.10 -8.57
CA ASP A 260 2.37 20.57 -8.61
C ASP A 260 2.24 21.14 -10.02
N ILE A 261 2.20 20.28 -11.05
CA ILE A 261 2.03 20.72 -12.43
C ILE A 261 0.54 20.81 -12.77
N PRO A 262 0.04 21.99 -13.18
CA PRO A 262 -1.34 22.12 -13.65
C PRO A 262 -1.63 21.17 -14.82
N ASN A 263 -2.74 20.45 -14.76
CA ASN A 263 -3.15 19.47 -15.78
C ASN A 263 -2.13 18.35 -16.03
N ALA A 264 -1.31 18.00 -15.02
CA ALA A 264 -0.42 16.88 -15.12
C ALA A 264 -1.19 15.59 -15.41
N GLU A 265 -0.60 14.74 -16.26
CA GLU A 265 -1.14 13.43 -16.60
C GLU A 265 -0.25 12.34 -16.00
N TRP A 266 -0.86 11.20 -15.69
CA TRP A 266 -0.12 10.01 -15.31
C TRP A 266 0.73 9.50 -16.45
N LYS A 267 2.03 9.38 -16.23
CA LYS A 267 2.99 8.78 -17.16
C LYS A 267 3.31 7.38 -16.67
N GLY A 268 3.36 6.41 -17.58
CA GLY A 268 3.53 5.01 -17.22
C GLY A 268 4.73 4.33 -17.88
N TYR A 269 5.29 3.34 -17.17
CA TYR A 269 6.32 2.45 -17.64
C TYR A 269 5.85 1.00 -17.49
N SER A 270 5.84 0.24 -18.58
CA SER A 270 5.54 -1.19 -18.59
C SER A 270 6.79 -2.07 -18.46
N SER A 271 7.98 -1.46 -18.56
CA SER A 271 9.26 -2.16 -18.40
C SER A 271 10.35 -1.21 -17.91
N ILE A 272 11.35 -1.77 -17.22
CA ILE A 272 12.62 -1.09 -16.89
C ILE A 272 13.73 -1.87 -17.58
N GLY A 273 14.35 -1.28 -18.61
CA GLY A 273 15.24 -2.00 -19.51
C GLY A 273 14.50 -3.17 -20.16
N ASN A 274 15.05 -4.37 -20.03
CA ASN A 274 14.44 -5.61 -20.57
C ASN A 274 13.50 -6.33 -19.58
N ASN A 275 13.28 -5.76 -18.38
CA ASN A 275 12.45 -6.37 -17.34
C ASN A 275 11.03 -5.84 -17.42
N PRO A 276 10.02 -6.67 -17.75
CA PRO A 276 8.61 -6.26 -17.72
C PRO A 276 8.16 -5.98 -16.28
N LEU A 277 7.39 -4.92 -16.10
CA LEU A 277 6.83 -4.48 -14.83
C LEU A 277 5.36 -4.88 -14.67
N ASN A 278 4.98 -6.02 -15.17
CA ASN A 278 3.62 -6.52 -15.03
C ASN A 278 3.39 -7.19 -13.65
N PHE A 279 2.14 -7.11 -13.18
CA PHE A 279 1.70 -7.67 -11.89
C PHE A 279 2.52 -7.17 -10.69
N ASN A 280 2.57 -5.84 -10.52
CA ASN A 280 3.18 -5.24 -9.34
C ASN A 280 2.16 -5.24 -8.20
N ASN A 281 2.46 -5.96 -7.11
CA ASN A 281 1.54 -6.13 -5.99
C ASN A 281 1.58 -4.96 -5.00
N ASP A 282 2.73 -4.31 -4.87
CA ASP A 282 2.94 -3.22 -3.91
C ASP A 282 4.05 -2.26 -4.36
N ILE A 283 4.02 -1.04 -3.83
CA ILE A 283 5.02 0.01 -4.05
C ILE A 283 5.29 0.72 -2.73
N ALA A 284 6.54 1.07 -2.47
CA ALA A 284 6.95 1.87 -1.34
C ALA A 284 8.05 2.86 -1.71
N THR A 285 8.21 3.90 -0.91
CA THR A 285 9.36 4.82 -0.97
C THR A 285 10.15 4.72 0.32
N ASP A 286 11.47 4.82 0.23
CA ASP A 286 12.36 4.92 1.38
C ASP A 286 12.55 6.36 1.88
N GLY A 287 11.91 7.33 1.20
CA GLY A 287 12.04 8.75 1.53
C GLY A 287 13.37 9.39 1.11
N GLN A 288 14.24 8.66 0.43
CA GLN A 288 15.56 9.09 -0.04
C GLN A 288 15.63 9.23 -1.57
N GLY A 289 14.49 9.17 -2.25
CA GLY A 289 14.40 9.22 -3.72
C GLY A 289 14.56 7.84 -4.36
N ASN A 290 14.23 6.77 -3.65
CA ASN A 290 14.10 5.45 -4.24
C ASN A 290 12.66 4.97 -4.12
N ILE A 291 12.17 4.42 -5.20
CA ILE A 291 10.91 3.70 -5.29
C ILE A 291 11.20 2.21 -5.34
N TRP A 292 10.51 1.47 -4.52
CA TRP A 292 10.64 0.03 -4.40
C TRP A 292 9.36 -0.63 -4.89
N LEU A 293 9.48 -1.59 -5.79
CA LEU A 293 8.37 -2.29 -6.43
C LEU A 293 8.39 -3.76 -6.04
N CYS A 294 7.26 -4.27 -5.55
CA CYS A 294 7.03 -5.69 -5.36
C CYS A 294 6.44 -6.27 -6.64
N THR A 295 7.19 -7.08 -7.36
CA THR A 295 6.73 -7.71 -8.59
C THR A 295 6.41 -9.18 -8.35
N GLN A 296 5.48 -9.72 -9.12
CA GLN A 296 5.11 -11.13 -9.01
C GLN A 296 6.25 -12.08 -9.42
N ASN A 297 7.01 -11.72 -10.45
CA ASN A 297 7.97 -12.63 -11.08
C ASN A 297 9.44 -12.25 -10.88
N ASN A 298 9.74 -10.96 -10.63
CA ASN A 298 11.09 -10.42 -10.57
C ASN A 298 11.54 -10.04 -9.15
N GLY A 299 10.79 -10.45 -8.11
CA GLY A 299 11.08 -10.10 -6.73
C GLY A 299 10.87 -8.61 -6.44
N ILE A 300 11.85 -7.96 -5.84
CA ILE A 300 11.81 -6.54 -5.49
C ILE A 300 12.75 -5.78 -6.43
N LEU A 301 12.23 -4.71 -7.04
CA LEU A 301 12.99 -3.79 -7.86
C LEU A 301 13.13 -2.45 -7.15
N GLN A 302 14.33 -1.91 -7.13
CA GLN A 302 14.62 -0.56 -6.68
C GLN A 302 14.84 0.35 -7.89
N VAL A 303 14.15 1.48 -7.90
CA VAL A 303 14.25 2.51 -8.92
C VAL A 303 14.67 3.81 -8.24
N ASN A 304 15.82 4.36 -8.63
CA ASN A 304 16.22 5.69 -8.18
C ASN A 304 15.49 6.74 -9.03
N THR A 305 14.76 7.63 -8.37
CA THR A 305 13.94 8.66 -9.02
C THR A 305 14.68 9.97 -9.22
N GLN A 306 15.87 10.11 -8.59
CA GLN A 306 16.68 11.31 -8.73
C GLN A 306 17.38 11.33 -10.09
N PRO A 307 17.56 12.51 -10.70
CA PRO A 307 18.44 12.64 -11.85
C PRO A 307 19.84 12.13 -11.48
N SER A 308 20.37 11.23 -12.28
CA SER A 308 21.74 10.75 -12.07
C SER A 308 22.71 11.95 -12.13
N ILE A 309 23.37 12.22 -11.00
CA ILE A 309 24.47 13.21 -10.92
C ILE A 309 25.69 12.70 -11.69
N PHE A 310 25.74 11.41 -11.95
CA PHE A 310 26.80 10.79 -12.74
C PHE A 310 26.43 10.84 -14.21
N LYS A 311 27.17 11.60 -15.00
CA LYS A 311 27.14 11.50 -16.46
C LYS A 311 27.91 10.25 -16.85
N LEU A 312 27.26 9.32 -17.56
CA LEU A 312 27.98 8.22 -18.20
C LEU A 312 28.76 8.80 -19.37
N TRP A 313 30.06 8.92 -19.21
CA TRP A 313 30.95 9.24 -20.30
C TRP A 313 31.23 7.93 -21.06
N ASN A 314 30.47 7.67 -22.12
CA ASN A 314 30.90 6.67 -23.11
C ASN A 314 32.11 7.22 -23.82
N LEU A 315 33.28 6.69 -23.50
CA LEU A 315 34.44 6.87 -24.33
C LEU A 315 34.14 6.16 -25.65
N ASP A 316 33.84 6.97 -26.66
CA ASP A 316 33.51 6.47 -27.99
C ASP A 316 34.66 5.58 -28.45
N LYS A 317 34.34 4.33 -28.81
CA LYS A 317 35.30 3.33 -29.26
C LYS A 317 36.08 3.75 -30.53
N SER A 318 35.69 4.86 -31.15
CA SER A 318 36.30 5.33 -32.40
C SER A 318 37.65 6.07 -32.21
N HIS A 319 38.05 6.45 -30.99
CA HIS A 319 39.19 7.34 -30.81
C HIS A 319 40.22 6.91 -29.75
N THR A 320 40.03 5.79 -29.04
CA THR A 320 41.04 5.34 -28.06
C THR A 320 41.21 3.81 -28.10
N GLN A 321 42.47 3.37 -28.16
CA GLN A 321 42.86 1.96 -28.02
C GLN A 321 42.83 1.43 -26.60
N LEU A 322 42.16 2.15 -25.65
CA LEU A 322 42.08 1.76 -24.26
C LEU A 322 40.69 1.13 -23.99
N THR A 323 40.67 -0.18 -23.89
CA THR A 323 39.53 -0.94 -23.33
C THR A 323 39.63 -0.90 -21.81
N ILE A 324 38.98 0.07 -21.19
CA ILE A 324 38.85 0.10 -19.71
C ILE A 324 37.54 -0.56 -19.37
N ASN A 325 37.60 -1.75 -18.75
CA ASN A 325 36.41 -2.49 -18.32
C ASN A 325 35.98 -2.14 -16.90
N TYR A 326 36.84 -1.47 -16.10
CA TYR A 326 36.56 -1.13 -14.71
C TYR A 326 37.15 0.22 -14.35
N ILE A 327 36.37 1.08 -13.69
CA ILE A 327 36.80 2.34 -13.12
C ILE A 327 36.75 2.20 -11.61
N TYR A 328 37.90 2.29 -10.93
CA TYR A 328 38.00 2.18 -9.47
C TYR A 328 37.89 3.50 -8.74
N SER A 329 38.29 4.60 -9.36
CA SER A 329 38.14 5.94 -8.81
C SER A 329 38.20 7.02 -9.87
N ILE A 330 37.53 8.15 -9.64
CA ILE A 330 37.61 9.36 -10.45
C ILE A 330 37.93 10.49 -9.48
N LEU A 331 39.00 11.25 -9.76
CA LEU A 331 39.34 12.49 -9.07
C LEU A 331 39.00 13.65 -10.00
N THR A 332 38.20 14.61 -9.51
CA THR A 332 38.01 15.91 -10.18
C THR A 332 38.89 16.91 -9.51
N THR A 333 39.72 17.62 -10.26
CA THR A 333 40.42 18.81 -9.81
C THR A 333 39.68 20.04 -10.33
N ASP A 334 39.47 21.05 -9.46
CA ASP A 334 38.88 22.36 -9.81
C ASP A 334 39.70 23.07 -10.89
#